data_b1a6a202995cb0738fcd7a5708c7edd1
#
_entry.id   b1a6a202995cb0738fcd7a5708c7edd1
#
_cell.length_a   1.000
_cell.length_b   1.000
_cell.length_c   1.000
_cell.angle_alpha   90.00
_cell.angle_beta   90.00
_cell.angle_gamma   90.00
#
_symmetry.space_group_name_H-M   'P 1'
#
loop_
_entity.id
_entity.type
_entity.pdbx_description
1 polymer ?
#
loop_
_entity_poly.entity_id
_entity_poly.type
_entity_poly.pdbx_seq_one_letter_code
_entity_poly.pdbx_strand_id
1 'polypeptide(L)'
;MAIKPILFNTEMVRAILDGRKSCTRRLVKPQPDEKHTYQLGFVIDSTEKKYVGCFGFGIDEYGGSIQYVKPPYGYAPGDILYVRETWERFECWNCEGDDNGNCPKNPQESVLNRTCGCYMYRATDEIFGDTKWHPSIHMPKEAARIWLRVTDVRVERLQDITIDEIRKEGLEPRFDVKDKFSDGIARGRFLELWNSTIKKSDLDRYGWDANPWVWVIEFERCEKPEGV
;
A
#
# COMPACT_ATOMS: atom_id res chain seq x y z
N MET A 1 -9.53 14.50 -5.80
CA MET A 1 -9.18 13.76 -4.55
C MET A 1 -10.20 12.67 -4.37
N ALA A 2 -9.76 11.42 -4.38
CA ALA A 2 -10.62 10.27 -4.13
C ALA A 2 -10.11 9.51 -2.90
N ILE A 3 -11.00 8.76 -2.23
CA ILE A 3 -10.64 7.94 -1.07
C ILE A 3 -10.65 6.47 -1.50
N LYS A 4 -9.52 5.79 -1.36
CA LYS A 4 -9.28 4.46 -1.91
C LYS A 4 -8.63 3.53 -0.90
N PRO A 5 -8.86 2.21 -0.95
CA PRO A 5 -8.21 1.26 -0.06
C PRO A 5 -6.76 0.99 -0.48
N ILE A 6 -5.88 0.74 0.49
CA ILE A 6 -4.60 0.11 0.26
C ILE A 6 -4.34 -0.97 1.30
N LEU A 7 -3.83 -2.13 0.88
CA LEU A 7 -3.60 -3.26 1.77
C LEU A 7 -2.11 -3.36 2.10
N PHE A 8 -1.83 -3.50 3.41
CA PHE A 8 -0.51 -3.78 3.91
C PHE A 8 -0.51 -4.96 4.89
N ASN A 9 0.58 -5.69 4.94
CA ASN A 9 0.81 -6.70 5.98
C ASN A 9 1.25 -6.01 7.29
N THR A 10 1.30 -6.78 8.35
CA THR A 10 1.62 -6.30 9.71
C THR A 10 2.96 -5.56 9.78
N GLU A 11 4.01 -6.08 9.14
CA GLU A 11 5.34 -5.46 9.16
C GLU A 11 5.36 -4.13 8.39
N MET A 12 4.68 -4.06 7.25
CA MET A 12 4.54 -2.81 6.49
C MET A 12 3.74 -1.76 7.26
N VAL A 13 2.70 -2.18 7.99
CA VAL A 13 1.93 -1.27 8.85
C VAL A 13 2.80 -0.71 9.96
N ARG A 14 3.59 -1.55 10.64
CA ARG A 14 4.56 -1.08 11.65
C ARG A 14 5.54 -0.08 11.06
N ALA A 15 6.08 -0.37 9.87
CA ALA A 15 6.99 0.54 9.19
C ALA A 15 6.35 1.90 8.82
N ILE A 16 5.04 1.93 8.51
CA ILE A 16 4.29 3.19 8.30
C ILE A 16 4.12 3.95 9.62
N LEU A 17 3.75 3.25 10.69
CA LEU A 17 3.56 3.86 12.01
C LEU A 17 4.85 4.45 12.55
N ASP A 18 5.99 3.78 12.32
CA ASP A 18 7.33 4.24 12.69
C ASP A 18 7.88 5.35 11.75
N GLY A 19 7.16 5.71 10.68
CA GLY A 19 7.58 6.71 9.71
C GLY A 19 8.67 6.23 8.72
N ARG A 20 9.00 4.94 8.74
CA ARG A 20 10.04 4.35 7.86
C ARG A 20 9.54 4.06 6.45
N LYS A 21 8.22 3.76 6.29
CA LYS A 21 7.64 3.42 5.00
C LYS A 21 6.85 4.60 4.43
N SER A 22 7.29 5.11 3.30
CA SER A 22 6.65 6.20 2.54
C SER A 22 6.44 5.88 1.07
N CYS A 23 6.73 4.64 0.64
CA CYS A 23 6.54 4.22 -0.74
C CYS A 23 6.15 2.74 -0.81
N THR A 24 5.51 2.35 -1.89
CA THR A 24 5.20 0.93 -2.17
C THR A 24 5.20 0.64 -3.65
N ARG A 25 5.71 -0.55 -4.02
CA ARG A 25 5.69 -1.04 -5.39
C ARG A 25 4.55 -2.02 -5.62
N ARG A 26 3.93 -1.93 -6.80
CA ARG A 26 2.87 -2.85 -7.26
C ARG A 26 3.13 -3.20 -8.72
N LEU A 27 2.89 -4.46 -9.09
CA LEU A 27 3.01 -4.90 -10.48
C LEU A 27 2.12 -4.08 -11.43
N VAL A 28 2.68 -3.69 -12.56
CA VAL A 28 1.89 -3.24 -13.72
C VAL A 28 1.19 -4.47 -14.31
N LYS A 29 -0.12 -4.39 -14.49
CA LYS A 29 -0.93 -5.48 -15.08
C LYS A 29 -1.91 -4.93 -16.10
N PRO A 30 -1.88 -5.44 -17.36
CA PRO A 30 -0.87 -6.37 -17.91
C PRO A 30 0.51 -5.72 -18.01
N GLN A 31 1.57 -6.53 -18.07
CA GLN A 31 2.90 -6.03 -18.43
C GLN A 31 2.87 -5.54 -19.87
N PRO A 32 3.55 -4.43 -20.21
CA PRO A 32 3.81 -4.05 -21.58
C PRO A 32 4.54 -5.18 -22.30
N ASP A 33 4.20 -5.40 -23.56
CA ASP A 33 4.91 -6.38 -24.38
C ASP A 33 6.31 -5.90 -24.79
N GLU A 34 7.09 -6.77 -25.43
CA GLU A 34 8.48 -6.50 -25.79
C GLU A 34 8.67 -5.32 -26.75
N LYS A 35 7.61 -4.92 -27.47
CA LYS A 35 7.66 -3.80 -28.41
C LYS A 35 7.31 -2.47 -27.75
N HIS A 36 6.45 -2.49 -26.73
CA HIS A 36 5.98 -1.29 -26.03
C HIS A 36 6.83 -1.03 -24.79
N THR A 37 8.04 -0.55 -24.99
CA THR A 37 9.00 -0.30 -23.90
C THR A 37 9.28 1.18 -23.63
N TYR A 38 8.87 2.05 -24.56
CA TYR A 38 9.07 3.49 -24.42
C TYR A 38 7.99 4.12 -23.53
N GLN A 39 8.40 4.80 -22.47
CA GLN A 39 7.49 5.43 -21.52
C GLN A 39 7.00 6.77 -22.05
N LEU A 40 5.72 6.86 -22.41
CA LEU A 40 5.08 8.09 -22.89
C LEU A 40 4.51 8.97 -21.77
N GLY A 41 4.33 8.40 -20.57
CA GLY A 41 3.77 9.12 -19.43
C GLY A 41 2.26 8.95 -19.26
N PHE A 42 1.70 9.73 -18.33
CA PHE A 42 0.26 9.71 -18.02
C PHE A 42 -0.56 10.48 -19.04
N VAL A 43 -1.69 9.90 -19.41
CA VAL A 43 -2.72 10.60 -20.21
C VAL A 43 -3.50 11.53 -19.30
N ILE A 44 -3.26 12.81 -19.40
CA ILE A 44 -3.94 13.86 -18.60
C ILE A 44 -5.25 14.31 -19.24
N ASP A 45 -5.34 14.28 -20.57
CA ASP A 45 -6.56 14.56 -21.33
C ASP A 45 -6.64 13.67 -22.58
N SER A 46 -7.87 13.28 -22.94
CA SER A 46 -8.15 12.47 -24.11
C SER A 46 -9.62 12.64 -24.51
N THR A 47 -9.88 12.59 -25.82
CA THR A 47 -11.24 12.46 -26.38
C THR A 47 -11.91 11.16 -25.91
N GLU A 48 -11.11 10.09 -25.74
CA GLU A 48 -11.54 8.83 -25.16
C GLU A 48 -11.28 8.83 -23.64
N LYS A 49 -12.28 9.21 -22.86
CA LYS A 49 -12.19 9.35 -21.38
C LYS A 49 -11.68 8.11 -20.65
N LYS A 50 -11.81 6.91 -21.25
CA LYS A 50 -11.29 5.66 -20.66
C LYS A 50 -9.77 5.64 -20.48
N TYR A 51 -9.03 6.42 -21.26
CA TYR A 51 -7.57 6.50 -21.19
C TYR A 51 -7.06 7.55 -20.20
N VAL A 52 -7.90 8.49 -19.78
CA VAL A 52 -7.49 9.51 -18.80
C VAL A 52 -7.06 8.83 -17.49
N GLY A 53 -5.87 9.18 -17.00
CA GLY A 53 -5.24 8.56 -15.83
C GLY A 53 -4.58 7.20 -16.10
N CYS A 54 -4.54 6.75 -17.36
CA CYS A 54 -3.69 5.62 -17.76
C CYS A 54 -2.27 6.11 -18.05
N PHE A 55 -1.31 5.19 -17.93
CA PHE A 55 0.07 5.40 -18.38
C PHE A 55 0.26 4.71 -19.73
N GLY A 56 0.88 5.41 -20.67
CA GLY A 56 1.12 4.92 -22.02
C GLY A 56 2.53 4.37 -22.20
N PHE A 57 2.62 3.19 -22.82
CA PHE A 57 3.87 2.64 -23.33
C PHE A 57 3.79 2.60 -24.87
N GLY A 58 4.71 3.28 -25.54
CA GLY A 58 4.85 3.31 -26.98
C GLY A 58 5.94 2.37 -27.50
N ILE A 59 5.96 2.17 -28.80
CA ILE A 59 7.05 1.48 -29.47
C ILE A 59 8.27 2.40 -29.67
N ASP A 60 8.04 3.71 -29.67
CA ASP A 60 9.05 4.76 -29.79
C ASP A 60 8.57 6.05 -29.11
N GLU A 61 9.34 7.12 -29.21
CA GLU A 61 9.03 8.45 -28.65
C GLU A 61 7.81 9.12 -29.29
N TYR A 62 7.43 8.72 -30.49
CA TYR A 62 6.26 9.26 -31.20
C TYR A 62 4.98 8.49 -30.90
N GLY A 63 5.08 7.39 -30.19
CA GLY A 63 3.94 6.59 -29.77
C GLY A 63 3.55 5.49 -30.73
N GLY A 64 3.51 5.71 -32.01
CA GLY A 64 3.13 4.78 -33.12
C GLY A 64 1.96 3.83 -32.78
N SER A 65 2.22 2.82 -31.96
CA SER A 65 1.25 2.00 -31.25
C SER A 65 1.41 2.23 -29.74
N ILE A 66 0.30 2.35 -28.99
CA ILE A 66 0.35 2.62 -27.54
C ILE A 66 -0.41 1.55 -26.78
N GLN A 67 0.26 0.97 -25.80
CA GLN A 67 -0.35 0.11 -24.81
C GLN A 67 -0.62 0.92 -23.53
N TYR A 68 -1.87 1.00 -23.12
CA TYR A 68 -2.28 1.74 -21.93
C TYR A 68 -2.41 0.80 -20.73
N VAL A 69 -1.86 1.22 -19.59
CA VAL A 69 -1.98 0.54 -18.31
C VAL A 69 -2.52 1.50 -17.25
N LYS A 70 -3.25 0.98 -16.28
CA LYS A 70 -3.89 1.79 -15.26
C LYS A 70 -3.29 1.49 -13.88
N PRO A 71 -3.00 2.53 -13.06
CA PRO A 71 -2.57 2.31 -11.67
C PRO A 71 -3.59 1.47 -10.90
N PRO A 72 -3.15 0.67 -9.92
CA PRO A 72 -4.06 -0.06 -9.04
C PRO A 72 -5.10 0.90 -8.44
N TYR A 73 -6.38 0.53 -8.48
CA TYR A 73 -7.49 1.39 -8.06
C TYR A 73 -7.52 2.79 -8.70
N GLY A 74 -6.73 3.02 -9.75
CA GLY A 74 -6.58 4.33 -10.39
C GLY A 74 -5.94 5.37 -9.47
N TYR A 75 -4.97 4.98 -8.63
CA TYR A 75 -4.27 5.92 -7.74
C TYR A 75 -3.66 7.08 -8.53
N ALA A 76 -3.80 8.27 -7.97
CA ALA A 76 -3.24 9.50 -8.53
C ALA A 76 -2.73 10.41 -7.39
N PRO A 77 -1.76 11.29 -7.66
CA PRO A 77 -1.33 12.28 -6.68
C PRO A 77 -2.51 13.08 -6.12
N GLY A 78 -2.51 13.29 -4.80
CA GLY A 78 -3.59 13.93 -4.06
C GLY A 78 -4.73 13.02 -3.59
N ASP A 79 -4.76 11.74 -4.01
CA ASP A 79 -5.73 10.77 -3.47
C ASP A 79 -5.40 10.43 -2.02
N ILE A 80 -6.45 10.11 -1.25
CA ILE A 80 -6.32 9.64 0.12
C ILE A 80 -6.52 8.14 0.15
N LEU A 81 -5.59 7.45 0.79
CA LEU A 81 -5.63 6.00 0.95
C LEU A 81 -5.96 5.66 2.41
N TYR A 82 -6.98 4.84 2.62
CA TYR A 82 -7.18 4.21 3.92
C TYR A 82 -6.49 2.85 3.95
N VAL A 83 -5.65 2.66 4.97
CA VAL A 83 -4.89 1.42 5.12
C VAL A 83 -5.78 0.33 5.68
N ARG A 84 -5.77 -0.81 5.00
CA ARG A 84 -6.39 -2.05 5.47
C ARG A 84 -5.29 -2.96 5.99
N GLU A 85 -5.39 -3.33 7.27
CA GLU A 85 -4.42 -4.16 7.99
C GLU A 85 -5.08 -5.39 8.61
N THR A 86 -4.30 -6.29 9.17
CA THR A 86 -4.83 -7.45 9.92
C THR A 86 -5.46 -6.97 11.20
N TRP A 87 -6.70 -7.32 11.44
CA TRP A 87 -7.58 -6.73 12.45
C TRP A 87 -8.49 -7.76 13.11
N GLU A 88 -9.10 -7.38 14.21
CA GLU A 88 -10.18 -8.10 14.87
C GLU A 88 -11.15 -7.09 15.49
N ARG A 89 -12.40 -7.49 15.68
CA ARG A 89 -13.40 -6.72 16.42
C ARG A 89 -13.76 -7.46 17.69
N PHE A 90 -13.55 -6.81 18.82
CA PHE A 90 -13.97 -7.32 20.11
C PHE A 90 -15.20 -6.57 20.59
N GLU A 91 -16.14 -7.31 21.17
CA GLU A 91 -17.24 -6.69 21.90
C GLU A 91 -16.69 -5.99 23.14
N CYS A 92 -17.24 -4.84 23.47
CA CYS A 92 -16.82 -4.09 24.67
C CYS A 92 -17.40 -4.71 25.93
N TRP A 93 -16.80 -5.79 26.40
CA TRP A 93 -17.24 -6.49 27.62
C TRP A 93 -16.91 -5.77 28.91
N ASN A 94 -15.85 -4.99 28.93
CA ASN A 94 -15.29 -4.29 30.09
C ASN A 94 -15.19 -2.78 29.86
N CYS A 95 -16.02 -2.22 28.99
CA CYS A 95 -16.05 -0.78 28.83
C CYS A 95 -16.91 -0.20 29.96
N GLU A 96 -16.28 0.52 30.87
CA GLU A 96 -16.99 1.20 31.95
C GLU A 96 -17.88 2.34 31.42
N GLY A 97 -17.70 2.73 30.15
CA GLY A 97 -18.37 3.86 29.54
C GLY A 97 -17.80 5.20 30.02
N ASP A 98 -18.32 6.28 29.47
CA ASP A 98 -18.19 7.61 30.04
C ASP A 98 -19.26 7.81 31.15
N ASP A 99 -19.28 8.99 31.80
CA ASP A 99 -20.27 9.34 32.85
C ASP A 99 -21.73 9.26 32.36
N ASN A 100 -21.95 9.20 31.04
CA ASN A 100 -23.25 9.04 30.39
C ASN A 100 -23.52 7.60 29.91
N GLY A 101 -22.60 6.66 30.16
CA GLY A 101 -22.70 5.26 29.73
C GLY A 101 -22.39 5.04 28.24
N ASN A 102 -21.70 5.96 27.57
CA ASN A 102 -21.28 5.83 26.19
C ASN A 102 -19.90 5.18 26.07
N CYS A 103 -19.65 4.53 24.94
CA CYS A 103 -18.35 3.95 24.65
C CYS A 103 -17.29 5.06 24.47
N PRO A 104 -16.17 5.08 25.25
CA PRO A 104 -15.14 6.12 25.11
C PRO A 104 -14.42 6.08 23.76
N LYS A 105 -14.42 4.92 23.07
CA LYS A 105 -13.83 4.77 21.74
C LYS A 105 -14.82 5.05 20.59
N ASN A 106 -16.13 4.92 20.89
CA ASN A 106 -17.19 5.27 19.96
C ASN A 106 -18.33 5.98 20.72
N PRO A 107 -18.22 7.31 20.93
CA PRO A 107 -19.19 8.09 21.73
C PRO A 107 -20.62 8.06 21.22
N GLN A 108 -20.86 7.59 19.99
CA GLN A 108 -22.19 7.48 19.40
C GLN A 108 -22.90 6.15 19.72
N GLU A 109 -22.20 5.19 20.30
CA GLU A 109 -22.77 3.89 20.68
C GLU A 109 -22.82 3.73 22.20
N SER A 110 -23.99 3.36 22.71
CA SER A 110 -24.19 3.06 24.12
C SER A 110 -23.52 1.74 24.51
N VAL A 111 -22.80 1.74 25.62
CA VAL A 111 -22.22 0.53 26.23
C VAL A 111 -23.28 -0.52 26.56
N LEU A 112 -24.50 -0.08 26.90
CA LEU A 112 -25.61 -0.95 27.26
C LEU A 112 -26.17 -1.74 26.07
N ASN A 113 -26.02 -1.27 24.86
CA ASN A 113 -26.55 -1.93 23.68
C ASN A 113 -25.59 -3.01 23.12
N ARG A 114 -24.37 -3.15 23.67
CA ARG A 114 -23.34 -4.14 23.27
C ARG A 114 -23.07 -4.22 21.75
N THR A 115 -23.44 -3.18 21.01
CA THR A 115 -23.18 -3.08 19.57
C THR A 115 -21.87 -2.41 19.28
N CYS A 116 -21.33 -1.67 20.24
CA CYS A 116 -19.99 -1.11 20.13
C CYS A 116 -18.95 -2.23 20.17
N GLY A 117 -18.02 -2.16 19.26
CA GLY A 117 -16.87 -3.04 19.20
C GLY A 117 -15.59 -2.21 19.21
N CYS A 118 -14.55 -2.74 19.81
CA CYS A 118 -13.21 -2.19 19.68
C CYS A 118 -12.51 -2.87 18.53
N TYR A 119 -11.99 -2.09 17.59
CA TYR A 119 -11.07 -2.61 16.59
C TYR A 119 -9.69 -2.77 17.19
N MET A 120 -9.15 -3.98 17.07
CA MET A 120 -7.78 -4.34 17.48
C MET A 120 -6.97 -4.62 16.23
N TYR A 121 -5.68 -4.34 16.28
CA TYR A 121 -4.82 -4.39 15.10
C TYR A 121 -3.55 -5.16 15.41
N ARG A 122 -3.31 -6.22 14.67
CA ARG A 122 -2.15 -7.09 14.89
C ARG A 122 -0.80 -6.39 14.86
N ALA A 123 -0.74 -5.20 14.26
CA ALA A 123 0.48 -4.43 14.19
C ALA A 123 0.91 -3.83 15.55
N THR A 124 -0.06 -3.51 16.42
CA THR A 124 0.17 -2.76 17.67
C THR A 124 -0.40 -3.40 18.92
N ASP A 125 -1.45 -4.22 18.76
CA ASP A 125 -2.19 -4.73 19.91
C ASP A 125 -1.76 -6.16 20.22
N GLU A 126 -1.47 -6.41 21.49
CA GLU A 126 -1.24 -7.75 22.01
C GLU A 126 -2.57 -8.29 22.55
N ILE A 127 -2.98 -9.42 22.06
CA ILE A 127 -4.20 -10.10 22.47
C ILE A 127 -3.83 -11.43 23.10
N PHE A 128 -4.30 -11.65 24.31
CA PHE A 128 -4.10 -12.93 25.01
C PHE A 128 -5.15 -13.95 24.54
N GLY A 129 -4.72 -15.18 24.29
CA GLY A 129 -5.56 -16.30 23.91
C GLY A 129 -5.57 -16.59 22.42
N ASP A 130 -6.43 -17.52 22.01
CA ASP A 130 -6.56 -18.01 20.61
C ASP A 130 -7.37 -17.03 19.74
N THR A 131 -6.85 -15.83 19.55
CA THR A 131 -7.52 -14.82 18.72
C THR A 131 -7.41 -15.14 17.25
N LYS A 132 -8.54 -15.21 16.58
CA LYS A 132 -8.63 -15.41 15.15
C LYS A 132 -8.60 -14.09 14.41
N TRP A 133 -7.40 -13.65 14.05
CA TRP A 133 -7.22 -12.44 13.27
C TRP A 133 -7.86 -12.50 11.88
N HIS A 134 -8.59 -11.46 11.51
CA HIS A 134 -9.14 -11.27 10.18
C HIS A 134 -8.09 -10.72 9.21
N PRO A 135 -8.01 -11.27 7.97
CA PRO A 135 -7.15 -10.74 6.93
C PRO A 135 -7.51 -9.29 6.56
N SER A 136 -6.51 -8.49 6.19
CA SER A 136 -6.66 -7.09 5.79
C SER A 136 -7.68 -6.87 4.66
N ILE A 137 -7.85 -7.85 3.77
CA ILE A 137 -8.81 -7.75 2.65
C ILE A 137 -10.27 -7.63 3.11
N HIS A 138 -10.59 -8.06 4.32
CA HIS A 138 -11.94 -8.00 4.89
C HIS A 138 -12.13 -6.83 5.86
N MET A 139 -11.09 -6.02 6.11
CA MET A 139 -11.20 -4.88 7.01
C MET A 139 -12.15 -3.82 6.46
N PRO A 140 -13.18 -3.43 7.20
CA PRO A 140 -14.10 -2.37 6.76
C PRO A 140 -13.43 -0.99 6.85
N LYS A 141 -13.95 -0.02 6.09
CA LYS A 141 -13.37 1.33 5.99
C LYS A 141 -13.42 2.07 7.33
N GLU A 142 -14.49 1.91 8.08
CA GLU A 142 -14.67 2.54 9.40
C GLU A 142 -13.62 2.11 10.43
N ALA A 143 -13.05 0.90 10.26
CA ALA A 143 -11.95 0.42 11.08
C ALA A 143 -10.60 1.03 10.70
N ALA A 144 -10.51 1.82 9.62
CA ALA A 144 -9.24 2.40 9.20
C ALA A 144 -8.77 3.50 10.14
N ARG A 145 -7.57 3.32 10.71
CA ARG A 145 -6.91 4.28 11.62
C ARG A 145 -5.70 4.96 11.00
N ILE A 146 -5.25 4.49 9.84
CA ILE A 146 -4.08 5.04 9.13
C ILE A 146 -4.55 5.55 7.78
N TRP A 147 -4.25 6.82 7.53
CA TRP A 147 -4.60 7.53 6.32
C TRP A 147 -3.34 8.07 5.67
N LEU A 148 -3.24 7.88 4.36
CA LEU A 148 -2.08 8.25 3.58
C LEU A 148 -2.52 9.14 2.41
N ARG A 149 -1.77 10.20 2.14
CA ARG A 149 -1.94 11.03 0.94
C ARG A 149 -0.94 10.57 -0.10
N VAL A 150 -1.40 10.25 -1.30
CA VAL A 150 -0.53 9.95 -2.42
C VAL A 150 0.19 11.22 -2.87
N THR A 151 1.50 11.20 -2.88
CA THR A 151 2.35 12.33 -3.31
C THR A 151 2.84 12.16 -4.73
N ASP A 152 3.13 10.91 -5.14
CA ASP A 152 3.58 10.59 -6.49
C ASP A 152 3.12 9.19 -6.93
N VAL A 153 2.92 9.04 -8.25
CA VAL A 153 2.68 7.74 -8.89
C VAL A 153 3.47 7.71 -10.19
N ARG A 154 4.37 6.75 -10.33
CA ARG A 154 5.19 6.58 -11.52
C ARG A 154 5.39 5.12 -11.85
N VAL A 155 5.99 4.86 -13.02
CA VAL A 155 6.31 3.52 -13.50
C VAL A 155 7.82 3.37 -13.62
N GLU A 156 8.37 2.27 -13.13
CA GLU A 156 9.80 1.94 -13.18
C GLU A 156 10.00 0.46 -13.47
N ARG A 157 11.20 0.08 -13.89
CA ARG A 157 11.62 -1.32 -13.78
C ARG A 157 11.91 -1.67 -12.33
N LEU A 158 11.58 -2.89 -11.93
CA LEU A 158 11.75 -3.32 -10.54
C LEU A 158 13.20 -3.20 -10.05
N GLN A 159 14.16 -3.53 -10.90
CA GLN A 159 15.58 -3.51 -10.53
C GLN A 159 16.21 -2.12 -10.55
N ASP A 160 15.52 -1.11 -11.08
CA ASP A 160 15.97 0.30 -11.03
C ASP A 160 15.87 0.90 -9.62
N ILE A 161 15.24 0.16 -8.68
CA ILE A 161 15.09 0.59 -7.30
C ILE A 161 16.44 0.97 -6.68
N THR A 162 16.52 2.17 -6.13
CA THR A 162 17.67 2.67 -5.40
C THR A 162 17.68 2.20 -3.94
N ILE A 163 18.81 2.30 -3.27
CA ILE A 163 18.91 1.96 -1.84
C ILE A 163 18.03 2.85 -0.97
N ASP A 164 17.93 4.13 -1.30
CA ASP A 164 17.07 5.06 -0.56
C ASP A 164 15.59 4.71 -0.74
N GLU A 165 15.20 4.23 -1.90
CA GLU A 165 13.84 3.75 -2.13
C GLU A 165 13.57 2.41 -1.42
N ILE A 166 14.55 1.52 -1.31
CA ILE A 166 14.43 0.31 -0.48
C ILE A 166 14.18 0.69 0.99
N ARG A 167 14.83 1.73 1.49
CA ARG A 167 14.56 2.27 2.83
C ARG A 167 13.13 2.82 2.93
N LYS A 168 12.68 3.57 1.92
CA LYS A 168 11.30 4.08 1.83
C LYS A 168 10.24 2.98 1.73
N GLU A 169 10.59 1.77 1.27
CA GLU A 169 9.72 0.59 1.35
C GLU A 169 9.55 0.07 2.79
N GLY A 170 10.29 0.64 3.74
CA GLY A 170 10.20 0.31 5.17
C GLY A 170 11.13 -0.82 5.60
N LEU A 171 12.06 -1.23 4.73
CA LEU A 171 13.09 -2.20 5.07
C LEU A 171 14.22 -1.51 5.83
N GLU A 172 14.41 -1.91 7.09
CA GLU A 172 15.57 -1.45 7.85
C GLU A 172 16.86 -2.10 7.32
N PRO A 173 17.90 -1.31 7.01
CA PRO A 173 19.23 -1.88 6.93
C PRO A 173 19.61 -2.39 8.34
N ARG A 174 20.07 -3.62 8.44
CA ARG A 174 20.49 -4.20 9.74
C ARG A 174 21.71 -3.50 10.34
N PHE A 175 22.37 -2.66 9.56
CA PHE A 175 23.60 -1.96 9.93
C PHE A 175 23.54 -0.51 9.44
N ASP A 176 23.87 0.42 10.32
CA ASP A 176 23.96 1.87 10.04
C ASP A 176 25.18 2.26 9.16
N VAL A 177 25.80 1.30 8.53
CA VAL A 177 27.02 1.51 7.75
C VAL A 177 26.66 1.74 6.28
N LYS A 178 26.98 2.92 5.77
CA LYS A 178 26.87 3.25 4.34
C LYS A 178 28.06 2.64 3.59
N ASP A 179 28.03 1.35 3.32
CA ASP A 179 29.01 0.68 2.48
C ASP A 179 28.34 -0.22 1.43
N LYS A 180 29.09 -0.64 0.43
CA LYS A 180 28.59 -1.51 -0.65
C LYS A 180 28.09 -2.87 -0.15
N PHE A 181 28.59 -3.35 0.98
CA PHE A 181 28.13 -4.61 1.58
C PHE A 181 26.75 -4.46 2.18
N SER A 182 26.48 -3.37 2.88
CA SER A 182 25.18 -2.99 3.42
C SER A 182 24.13 -2.83 2.32
N ASP A 183 24.52 -2.22 1.19
CA ASP A 183 23.66 -2.05 0.01
C ASP A 183 23.28 -3.39 -0.62
N GLY A 184 24.23 -4.33 -0.71
CA GLY A 184 23.97 -5.69 -1.20
C GLY A 184 22.97 -6.44 -0.32
N ILE A 185 23.09 -6.31 1.00
CA ILE A 185 22.14 -6.91 1.96
C ILE A 185 20.76 -6.30 1.80
N ALA A 186 20.65 -4.96 1.67
CA ALA A 186 19.37 -4.28 1.49
C ALA A 186 18.65 -4.74 0.22
N ARG A 187 19.37 -4.85 -0.90
CA ARG A 187 18.84 -5.38 -2.16
C ARG A 187 18.40 -6.84 -2.04
N GLY A 188 19.19 -7.69 -1.40
CA GLY A 188 18.84 -9.09 -1.17
C GLY A 188 17.54 -9.23 -0.36
N ARG A 189 17.38 -8.46 0.70
CA ARG A 189 16.15 -8.44 1.51
C ARG A 189 14.94 -7.94 0.73
N PHE A 190 15.11 -6.91 -0.09
CA PHE A 190 14.03 -6.42 -0.93
C PHE A 190 13.63 -7.48 -1.97
N LEU A 191 14.59 -8.16 -2.60
CA LEU A 191 14.39 -9.28 -3.50
C LEU A 191 13.55 -10.38 -2.83
N GLU A 192 13.96 -10.82 -1.63
CA GLU A 192 13.23 -11.84 -0.86
C GLU A 192 11.80 -11.39 -0.55
N LEU A 193 11.64 -10.15 -0.08
CA LEU A 193 10.31 -9.58 0.18
C LEU A 193 9.46 -9.54 -1.09
N TRP A 194 10.00 -9.02 -2.19
CA TRP A 194 9.29 -8.97 -3.46
C TRP A 194 8.83 -10.34 -3.92
N ASN A 195 9.76 -11.30 -4.00
CA ASN A 195 9.46 -12.64 -4.45
C ASN A 195 8.46 -13.36 -3.54
N SER A 196 8.44 -13.05 -2.23
CA SER A 196 7.44 -13.59 -1.30
C SER A 196 6.02 -13.14 -1.58
N THR A 197 5.84 -12.01 -2.28
CA THR A 197 4.51 -11.47 -2.68
C THR A 197 4.00 -12.08 -3.99
N ILE A 198 4.85 -12.77 -4.73
CA ILE A 198 4.55 -13.35 -6.03
C ILE A 198 4.26 -14.85 -5.86
N LYS A 199 3.25 -15.34 -6.56
CA LYS A 199 2.99 -16.79 -6.59
C LYS A 199 4.17 -17.52 -7.20
N LYS A 200 4.55 -18.68 -6.66
CA LYS A 200 5.68 -19.47 -7.16
C LYS A 200 5.59 -19.79 -8.66
N SER A 201 4.39 -20.04 -9.18
CA SER A 201 4.13 -20.25 -10.61
C SER A 201 4.38 -19.04 -11.50
N ASP A 202 4.49 -17.86 -10.92
CA ASP A 202 4.54 -16.59 -11.66
C ASP A 202 5.90 -15.88 -11.48
N LEU A 203 6.85 -16.51 -10.76
CA LEU A 203 8.16 -15.92 -10.49
C LEU A 203 8.96 -15.66 -11.75
N ASP A 204 8.91 -16.56 -12.74
CA ASP A 204 9.59 -16.40 -14.04
C ASP A 204 9.11 -15.16 -14.81
N ARG A 205 7.90 -14.67 -14.49
CA ARG A 205 7.27 -13.53 -15.18
C ARG A 205 7.28 -12.25 -14.36
N TYR A 206 7.19 -12.35 -13.05
CA TYR A 206 6.97 -11.21 -12.16
C TYR A 206 7.94 -11.15 -10.98
N GLY A 207 8.80 -12.15 -10.83
CA GLY A 207 9.86 -12.17 -9.82
C GLY A 207 10.93 -11.11 -10.09
N TRP A 208 11.86 -11.00 -9.17
CA TRP A 208 12.97 -10.06 -9.28
C TRP A 208 13.78 -10.21 -10.57
N ASP A 209 14.13 -11.45 -10.94
CA ASP A 209 14.99 -11.72 -12.13
C ASP A 209 14.29 -11.39 -13.45
N ALA A 210 12.96 -11.44 -13.47
CA ALA A 210 12.18 -11.03 -14.64
C ALA A 210 12.18 -9.51 -14.85
N ASN A 211 12.59 -8.74 -13.85
CA ASN A 211 12.65 -7.28 -13.87
C ASN A 211 11.37 -6.63 -14.44
N PRO A 212 10.19 -6.94 -13.88
CA PRO A 212 8.92 -6.44 -14.42
C PRO A 212 8.78 -4.93 -14.25
N TRP A 213 7.89 -4.32 -15.03
CA TRP A 213 7.40 -2.98 -14.78
C TRP A 213 6.55 -2.94 -13.52
N VAL A 214 6.78 -1.93 -12.70
CA VAL A 214 6.06 -1.72 -11.43
C VAL A 214 5.56 -0.29 -11.31
N TRP A 215 4.42 -0.13 -10.67
CA TRP A 215 3.97 1.13 -10.15
C TRP A 215 4.73 1.42 -8.88
N VAL A 216 5.31 2.60 -8.78
CA VAL A 216 5.83 3.17 -7.54
C VAL A 216 4.83 4.19 -7.05
N ILE A 217 4.33 4.00 -5.85
CA ILE A 217 3.32 4.86 -5.23
C ILE A 217 3.97 5.44 -3.99
N GLU A 218 4.28 6.74 -4.02
CA GLU A 218 4.79 7.47 -2.86
C GLU A 218 3.63 8.09 -2.09
N PHE A 219 3.78 8.16 -0.78
CA PHE A 219 2.75 8.69 0.10
C PHE A 219 3.33 9.23 1.40
N GLU A 220 2.55 10.08 2.04
CA GLU A 220 2.79 10.59 3.39
C GLU A 220 1.60 10.29 4.30
N ARG A 221 1.81 10.22 5.60
CA ARG A 221 0.70 10.11 6.55
C ARG A 221 -0.07 11.43 6.60
N CYS A 222 -1.39 11.31 6.66
CA CYS A 222 -2.28 12.44 6.82
C CYS A 222 -3.37 12.13 7.87
N GLU A 223 -4.12 13.13 8.25
CA GLU A 223 -5.30 12.98 9.09
C GLU A 223 -6.44 12.34 8.32
N LYS A 224 -7.39 11.74 9.05
CA LYS A 224 -8.64 11.24 8.49
C LYS A 224 -9.40 12.43 7.90
N PRO A 225 -9.83 12.35 6.62
CA PRO A 225 -10.63 13.43 6.04
C PRO A 225 -11.95 13.62 6.79
N GLU A 226 -12.39 14.87 6.90
CA GLU A 226 -13.69 15.19 7.48
C GLU A 226 -14.84 14.53 6.69
N GLY A 227 -15.85 14.03 7.39
CA GLY A 227 -17.04 13.42 6.79
C GLY A 227 -16.84 11.99 6.24
N VAL A 228 -15.78 11.29 6.65
CA VAL A 228 -15.46 9.93 6.18
C VAL A 228 -15.51 8.93 7.32
#